data_0472c52de3f646924ba2ddee1fd9e18a
#
_entry.id   0472c52de3f646924ba2ddee1fd9e18a
#
_cell.length_a   1.000
_cell.length_b   1.000
_cell.length_c   1.000
_cell.angle_alpha   90.00
_cell.angle_beta   90.00
_cell.angle_gamma   90.00
#
_symmetry.space_group_name_H-M   'P 1'
#
loop_
_entity.id
_entity.type
_entity.pdbx_description
1 polymer ?
#
loop_
_entity_poly.entity_id
_entity_poly.type
_entity_poly.pdbx_seq_one_letter_code
_entity_poly.pdbx_strand_id
1 'polypeptide(L)'
;DLVAPPHPTYRNPDYVRSSFCGSCHQKTYKEWKGTGVEDTCQNCHMPRKKDRLTDKFPLSLLHKRKWVGNHKFLHGDLNEKDILLEAEFKGKLFNFNLLNKTVPHNVPSADNGDPRLYLYITFLNEAGEQVDQTKEILAPQQDTALPFNKKVSFSYRLFNLVAQANIVLKYQSAWSKEKDLVWEKTIRQ
;
A
#
# COMPACT_ATOMS: atom_id res chain seq x y z
N ASP A 1 5.32 15.47 -34.47
CA ASP A 1 6.37 15.20 -33.51
C ASP A 1 7.66 14.84 -34.25
N LEU A 2 8.62 15.76 -34.25
CA LEU A 2 9.96 15.49 -34.74
C LEU A 2 10.64 14.53 -33.78
N VAL A 3 10.80 13.31 -34.19
CA VAL A 3 11.57 12.33 -33.46
C VAL A 3 12.97 12.32 -34.03
N ALA A 4 13.92 12.62 -33.18
CA ALA A 4 15.31 12.56 -33.53
C ALA A 4 15.73 11.10 -33.77
N PRO A 5 16.36 10.80 -34.92
CA PRO A 5 17.04 9.52 -35.10
C PRO A 5 18.04 9.28 -33.95
N PRO A 6 18.38 8.05 -33.58
CA PRO A 6 18.30 6.84 -34.43
C PRO A 6 17.14 5.90 -34.14
N HIS A 7 16.22 6.24 -33.23
CA HIS A 7 15.19 5.29 -32.81
C HIS A 7 13.83 5.61 -33.42
N PRO A 8 13.19 4.65 -34.12
CA PRO A 8 11.81 4.80 -34.55
C PRO A 8 10.92 4.91 -33.30
N THR A 9 9.96 5.83 -33.33
CA THR A 9 8.94 5.90 -32.29
C THR A 9 7.71 5.13 -32.73
N TYR A 10 7.25 4.29 -31.82
CA TYR A 10 6.00 3.58 -31.98
C TYR A 10 4.97 4.17 -31.03
N ARG A 11 3.78 4.48 -31.53
CA ARG A 11 2.63 4.70 -30.68
C ARG A 11 2.07 3.34 -30.31
N ASN A 12 2.22 2.96 -29.06
CA ASN A 12 1.54 1.79 -28.53
C ASN A 12 0.37 2.27 -27.64
N PRO A 13 -0.90 2.06 -28.06
CA PRO A 13 -2.06 2.45 -27.27
C PRO A 13 -2.17 1.68 -25.94
N ASP A 14 -1.46 0.56 -25.79
CA ASP A 14 -1.51 -0.25 -24.57
C ASP A 14 -0.79 0.39 -23.41
N TYR A 15 0.11 1.37 -23.63
CA TYR A 15 0.79 2.09 -22.55
C TYR A 15 -0.16 2.81 -21.56
N VAL A 16 -1.39 3.09 -21.98
CA VAL A 16 -2.39 3.73 -21.10
C VAL A 16 -3.35 2.72 -20.47
N ARG A 17 -3.14 1.43 -20.70
CA ARG A 17 -3.97 0.35 -20.17
C ARG A 17 -3.25 -0.40 -19.05
N SER A 18 -3.97 -0.78 -18.01
CA SER A 18 -3.42 -1.60 -16.91
C SER A 18 -2.84 -2.93 -17.38
N SER A 19 -3.33 -3.50 -18.49
CA SER A 19 -2.80 -4.73 -19.11
C SER A 19 -1.31 -4.62 -19.47
N PHE A 20 -0.83 -3.43 -19.80
CA PHE A 20 0.59 -3.19 -20.06
C PHE A 20 1.44 -3.48 -18.79
N CYS A 21 0.99 -3.00 -17.63
CA CYS A 21 1.66 -3.28 -16.35
C CYS A 21 1.58 -4.78 -16.00
N GLY A 22 0.46 -5.40 -16.32
CA GLY A 22 0.19 -6.83 -16.09
C GLY A 22 1.13 -7.79 -16.81
N SER A 23 1.88 -7.33 -17.82
CA SER A 23 2.90 -8.17 -18.49
C SER A 23 4.06 -8.54 -17.55
N CYS A 24 4.39 -7.66 -16.57
CA CYS A 24 5.43 -7.88 -15.57
C CYS A 24 4.84 -8.04 -14.17
N HIS A 25 3.77 -7.30 -13.82
CA HIS A 25 3.10 -7.32 -12.52
C HIS A 25 1.85 -8.22 -12.54
N GLN A 26 2.04 -9.51 -12.81
CA GLN A 26 0.95 -10.44 -13.07
C GLN A 26 0.04 -10.68 -11.86
N LYS A 27 0.61 -10.87 -10.66
CA LYS A 27 -0.15 -11.10 -9.42
C LYS A 27 -0.97 -9.86 -9.08
N THR A 28 -0.33 -8.70 -8.97
CA THR A 28 -0.99 -7.43 -8.66
C THR A 28 -2.04 -7.05 -9.69
N TYR A 29 -1.78 -7.29 -10.98
CA TYR A 29 -2.76 -7.06 -12.05
C TYR A 29 -4.00 -7.96 -11.91
N LYS A 30 -3.83 -9.24 -11.56
CA LYS A 30 -4.95 -10.16 -11.32
C LYS A 30 -5.79 -9.72 -10.12
N GLU A 31 -5.14 -9.29 -9.04
CA GLU A 31 -5.80 -8.76 -7.85
C GLU A 31 -6.64 -7.54 -8.21
N TRP A 32 -6.05 -6.54 -8.89
CA TRP A 32 -6.75 -5.34 -9.35
C TRP A 32 -7.92 -5.66 -10.28
N LYS A 33 -7.71 -6.49 -11.29
CA LYS A 33 -8.76 -6.88 -12.25
C LYS A 33 -9.95 -7.54 -11.57
N GLY A 34 -9.71 -8.28 -10.49
CA GLY A 34 -10.75 -8.95 -9.70
C GLY A 34 -11.62 -7.99 -8.88
N THR A 35 -11.22 -6.71 -8.73
CA THR A 35 -11.98 -5.72 -7.94
C THR A 35 -13.11 -5.05 -8.71
N GLY A 36 -13.06 -5.06 -10.05
CA GLY A 36 -13.99 -4.33 -10.91
C GLY A 36 -13.79 -2.80 -10.92
N VAL A 37 -12.72 -2.29 -10.30
CA VAL A 37 -12.40 -0.85 -10.31
C VAL A 37 -11.85 -0.45 -11.69
N GLU A 38 -12.38 0.64 -12.25
CA GLU A 38 -12.03 1.10 -13.60
C GLU A 38 -10.74 1.93 -13.66
N ASP A 39 -10.31 2.53 -12.53
CA ASP A 39 -9.08 3.30 -12.48
C ASP A 39 -7.86 2.46 -12.87
N THR A 40 -7.06 3.00 -13.78
CA THR A 40 -5.89 2.28 -14.29
C THR A 40 -4.70 2.36 -13.34
N CYS A 41 -3.79 1.37 -13.43
CA CYS A 41 -2.52 1.38 -12.69
C CYS A 41 -1.76 2.69 -12.90
N GLN A 42 -1.78 3.21 -14.15
CA GLN A 42 -1.10 4.45 -14.50
C GLN A 42 -1.71 5.68 -13.83
N ASN A 43 -3.03 5.72 -13.63
CA ASN A 43 -3.69 6.86 -12.98
C ASN A 43 -3.22 7.02 -11.53
N CYS A 44 -3.06 5.93 -10.80
CA CYS A 44 -2.63 5.94 -9.41
C CYS A 44 -1.10 6.01 -9.26
N HIS A 45 -0.36 5.18 -10.02
CA HIS A 45 1.09 5.01 -9.85
C HIS A 45 1.95 5.90 -10.75
N MET A 46 1.37 6.49 -11.79
CA MET A 46 2.09 7.33 -12.75
C MET A 46 1.37 8.67 -12.98
N PRO A 47 1.14 9.48 -11.94
CA PRO A 47 0.44 10.74 -12.08
C PRO A 47 1.12 11.62 -13.12
N ARG A 48 0.31 12.27 -13.95
CA ARG A 48 0.83 13.15 -14.99
C ARG A 48 1.38 14.44 -14.40
N LYS A 49 2.57 14.83 -14.87
CA LYS A 49 3.19 16.13 -14.57
C LYS A 49 3.63 16.83 -15.85
N LYS A 50 3.69 18.16 -15.80
CA LYS A 50 4.22 18.95 -16.92
C LYS A 50 5.73 19.03 -16.80
N ASP A 51 6.45 18.27 -17.63
CA ASP A 51 7.90 18.16 -17.55
C ASP A 51 8.54 18.00 -18.93
N ARG A 52 9.87 18.06 -18.99
CA ARG A 52 10.65 17.76 -20.19
C ARG A 52 10.89 16.25 -20.27
N LEU A 53 11.08 15.72 -21.48
CA LEU A 53 11.36 14.29 -21.69
C LEU A 53 12.77 13.89 -21.24
N THR A 54 13.67 14.86 -21.05
CA THR A 54 15.04 14.64 -20.57
C THR A 54 15.51 15.81 -19.74
N ASP A 55 16.26 15.52 -18.69
CA ASP A 55 16.94 16.51 -17.82
C ASP A 55 18.37 16.78 -18.28
N LYS A 56 18.90 16.02 -19.25
CA LYS A 56 20.29 16.13 -19.69
C LYS A 56 20.51 17.36 -20.53
N PHE A 57 21.43 18.23 -20.08
CA PHE A 57 21.94 19.36 -20.87
C PHE A 57 22.84 18.84 -22.02
N PRO A 58 22.80 19.44 -23.23
CA PRO A 58 21.93 20.54 -23.70
C PRO A 58 20.55 20.11 -24.20
N LEU A 59 20.26 18.80 -24.28
CA LEU A 59 19.02 18.27 -24.86
C LEU A 59 17.77 18.78 -24.13
N SER A 60 17.87 19.01 -22.84
CA SER A 60 16.75 19.56 -22.05
C SER A 60 16.28 20.93 -22.55
N LEU A 61 17.14 21.73 -23.18
CA LEU A 61 16.76 23.03 -23.73
C LEU A 61 15.93 22.93 -25.00
N LEU A 62 16.10 21.85 -25.75
CA LEU A 62 15.42 21.61 -27.04
C LEU A 62 14.02 20.99 -26.83
N HIS A 63 13.73 20.49 -25.63
CA HIS A 63 12.45 19.85 -25.33
C HIS A 63 11.47 20.81 -24.67
N LYS A 64 10.34 21.06 -25.32
CA LYS A 64 9.21 21.76 -24.68
C LYS A 64 8.63 20.89 -23.55
N ARG A 65 8.21 21.54 -22.46
CA ARG A 65 7.46 20.85 -21.39
C ARG A 65 6.15 20.31 -21.93
N LYS A 66 5.92 19.03 -21.74
CA LYS A 66 4.70 18.29 -22.11
C LYS A 66 4.14 17.59 -20.89
N TRP A 67 2.88 17.19 -20.95
CA TRP A 67 2.31 16.30 -19.93
C TRP A 67 2.90 14.90 -20.12
N VAL A 68 3.67 14.46 -19.13
CA VAL A 68 4.33 13.14 -19.10
C VAL A 68 3.89 12.38 -17.85
N GLY A 69 3.81 11.05 -17.94
CA GLY A 69 3.62 10.21 -16.77
C GLY A 69 4.85 10.22 -15.87
N ASN A 70 4.65 10.27 -14.57
CA ASN A 70 5.75 10.17 -13.61
C ASN A 70 6.07 8.69 -13.38
N HIS A 71 7.18 8.22 -13.95
CA HIS A 71 7.63 6.83 -13.85
C HIS A 71 8.34 6.49 -12.52
N LYS A 72 8.32 7.37 -11.54
CA LYS A 72 9.01 7.13 -10.27
C LYS A 72 8.32 6.12 -9.36
N PHE A 73 7.20 5.52 -9.80
CA PHE A 73 6.42 4.59 -8.99
C PHE A 73 6.30 5.05 -7.55
N LEU A 74 5.78 6.26 -7.39
CA LEU A 74 5.54 6.80 -6.06
C LEU A 74 4.59 5.83 -5.37
N HIS A 75 5.06 5.21 -4.30
CA HIS A 75 4.17 4.56 -3.37
C HIS A 75 3.30 5.69 -2.81
N GLY A 76 1.98 5.59 -2.99
CA GLY A 76 1.10 6.48 -2.25
C GLY A 76 1.34 6.23 -0.77
N ASP A 77 1.48 7.29 0.02
CA ASP A 77 1.57 7.15 1.46
C ASP A 77 0.26 6.55 1.98
N LEU A 78 0.32 5.30 2.44
CA LEU A 78 -0.83 4.67 3.09
C LEU A 78 -1.19 5.44 4.35
N ASN A 79 -2.47 5.60 4.60
CA ASN A 79 -2.98 6.33 5.76
C ASN A 79 -4.25 5.67 6.34
N GLU A 80 -4.82 6.29 7.35
CA GLU A 80 -5.99 5.76 8.06
C GLU A 80 -7.27 5.63 7.23
N LYS A 81 -7.37 6.31 6.06
CA LYS A 81 -8.51 6.19 5.14
C LYS A 81 -8.36 4.97 4.24
N ASP A 82 -7.13 4.54 4.01
CA ASP A 82 -6.83 3.42 3.14
C ASP A 82 -7.00 2.09 3.86
N ILE A 83 -6.53 2.01 5.12
CA ILE A 83 -6.65 0.82 5.94
C ILE A 83 -7.42 1.16 7.22
N LEU A 84 -8.67 0.70 7.28
CA LEU A 84 -9.54 0.92 8.41
C LEU A 84 -9.31 -0.14 9.48
N LEU A 85 -9.42 0.28 10.75
CA LEU A 85 -9.43 -0.58 11.92
C LEU A 85 -10.79 -0.47 12.62
N GLU A 86 -11.41 -1.63 12.88
CA GLU A 86 -12.48 -1.80 13.85
C GLU A 86 -11.95 -2.71 14.95
N ALA A 87 -12.04 -2.31 16.21
CA ALA A 87 -11.53 -3.12 17.32
C ALA A 87 -12.43 -2.98 18.55
N GLU A 88 -12.57 -4.07 19.30
CA GLU A 88 -13.36 -4.12 20.53
C GLU A 88 -12.78 -5.10 21.53
N PHE A 89 -13.01 -4.82 22.82
CA PHE A 89 -12.84 -5.78 23.90
C PHE A 89 -14.15 -6.53 24.12
N LYS A 90 -14.09 -7.87 24.19
CA LYS A 90 -15.24 -8.73 24.50
C LYS A 90 -14.87 -9.76 25.57
N GLY A 91 -15.06 -9.39 26.82
CA GLY A 91 -14.59 -10.17 27.96
C GLY A 91 -13.07 -10.34 27.93
N LYS A 92 -12.58 -11.58 27.85
CA LYS A 92 -11.14 -11.89 27.75
C LYS A 92 -10.62 -11.97 26.31
N LEU A 93 -11.37 -11.46 25.35
CA LEU A 93 -10.95 -11.42 23.94
C LEU A 93 -10.79 -9.97 23.51
N PHE A 94 -9.73 -9.73 22.76
CA PHE A 94 -9.54 -8.52 21.98
C PHE A 94 -9.72 -8.90 20.50
N ASN A 95 -10.82 -8.42 19.91
CA ASN A 95 -11.15 -8.67 18.52
C ASN A 95 -10.86 -7.43 17.69
N PHE A 96 -10.30 -7.62 16.50
CA PHE A 96 -10.17 -6.51 15.58
C PHE A 96 -10.27 -6.98 14.11
N ASN A 97 -10.69 -6.05 13.26
CA ASN A 97 -10.79 -6.23 11.83
C ASN A 97 -9.94 -5.17 11.14
N LEU A 98 -9.20 -5.58 10.13
CA LEU A 98 -8.54 -4.69 9.18
C LEU A 98 -9.29 -4.73 7.85
N LEU A 99 -9.46 -3.56 7.21
CA LEU A 99 -10.12 -3.43 5.92
C LEU A 99 -9.29 -2.53 5.01
N ASN A 100 -8.77 -3.09 3.92
CA ASN A 100 -8.25 -2.29 2.80
C ASN A 100 -9.44 -1.67 2.05
N LYS A 101 -9.65 -0.36 2.23
CA LYS A 101 -10.84 0.35 1.75
C LYS A 101 -10.67 1.00 0.39
N THR A 102 -9.48 1.55 0.10
CA THR A 102 -9.30 2.42 -1.08
C THR A 102 -8.34 1.85 -2.12
N VAL A 103 -7.40 0.98 -1.75
CA VAL A 103 -6.39 0.47 -2.66
C VAL A 103 -6.93 -0.75 -3.42
N PRO A 104 -7.21 -0.65 -4.75
CA PRO A 104 -7.93 -1.67 -5.51
C PRO A 104 -7.05 -2.87 -5.92
N HIS A 105 -6.27 -3.37 -5.00
CA HIS A 105 -5.51 -4.62 -5.04
C HIS A 105 -5.17 -5.00 -3.60
N ASN A 106 -4.53 -6.12 -3.36
CA ASN A 106 -4.13 -6.50 -2.00
C ASN A 106 -3.10 -5.51 -1.43
N VAL A 107 -3.12 -5.30 -0.10
CA VAL A 107 -2.14 -4.46 0.59
C VAL A 107 -1.49 -5.26 1.72
N PRO A 108 -0.15 -5.40 1.67
CA PRO A 108 0.74 -5.05 0.56
C PRO A 108 0.57 -5.99 -0.64
N SER A 109 0.93 -5.55 -1.85
CA SER A 109 0.99 -6.37 -3.04
C SER A 109 2.36 -6.25 -3.70
N ALA A 110 2.88 -7.35 -4.23
CA ALA A 110 4.10 -7.36 -5.02
C ALA A 110 4.21 -8.63 -5.86
N ASP A 111 4.76 -8.47 -7.06
CA ASP A 111 5.28 -9.57 -7.87
C ASP A 111 6.77 -9.82 -7.56
N ASN A 112 7.49 -8.79 -7.12
CA ASN A 112 8.89 -8.84 -6.70
C ASN A 112 9.12 -8.01 -5.44
N GLY A 113 10.13 -8.39 -4.65
CA GLY A 113 10.43 -7.75 -3.37
C GLY A 113 9.57 -8.29 -2.22
N ASP A 114 9.69 -7.70 -1.06
CA ASP A 114 9.06 -8.17 0.17
C ASP A 114 8.42 -7.01 0.95
N PRO A 115 7.37 -6.36 0.40
CA PRO A 115 6.66 -5.33 1.13
C PRO A 115 5.85 -5.95 2.26
N ARG A 116 5.78 -5.27 3.40
CA ARG A 116 5.09 -5.78 4.59
C ARG A 116 4.29 -4.71 5.30
N LEU A 117 3.14 -5.09 5.86
CA LEU A 117 2.49 -4.36 6.93
C LEU A 117 2.84 -5.02 8.26
N TYR A 118 3.16 -4.20 9.23
CA TYR A 118 3.44 -4.60 10.61
C TYR A 118 2.39 -3.98 11.51
N LEU A 119 1.59 -4.80 12.14
CA LEU A 119 0.67 -4.38 13.17
C LEU A 119 1.25 -4.74 14.53
N TYR A 120 1.49 -3.75 15.36
CA TYR A 120 1.94 -3.91 16.73
C TYR A 120 0.78 -3.56 17.67
N ILE A 121 0.53 -4.39 18.65
CA ILE A 121 -0.49 -4.15 19.69
C ILE A 121 0.17 -4.28 21.04
N THR A 122 0.10 -3.22 21.84
CA THR A 122 0.56 -3.18 23.22
C THR A 122 -0.64 -3.04 24.13
N PHE A 123 -0.79 -3.97 25.07
CA PHE A 123 -1.88 -3.96 26.05
C PHE A 123 -1.39 -3.38 27.36
N LEU A 124 -2.16 -2.43 27.91
CA LEU A 124 -1.87 -1.72 29.14
C LEU A 124 -2.95 -2.00 30.19
N ASN A 125 -2.54 -2.05 31.46
CA ASN A 125 -3.45 -2.10 32.62
C ASN A 125 -3.96 -0.69 32.98
N GLU A 126 -4.76 -0.56 34.04
CA GLU A 126 -5.28 0.73 34.53
C GLU A 126 -4.19 1.68 34.99
N ALA A 127 -3.05 1.17 35.45
CA ALA A 127 -1.89 1.98 35.83
C ALA A 127 -1.06 2.47 34.64
N GLY A 128 -1.41 2.08 33.39
CA GLY A 128 -0.68 2.41 32.19
C GLY A 128 0.57 1.55 31.97
N GLU A 129 0.73 0.47 32.72
CA GLU A 129 1.85 -0.45 32.57
C GLU A 129 1.55 -1.49 31.49
N GLN A 130 2.56 -1.83 30.70
CA GLN A 130 2.46 -2.88 29.67
C GLN A 130 2.32 -4.25 30.34
N VAL A 131 1.22 -4.95 30.06
CA VAL A 131 0.93 -6.30 30.60
C VAL A 131 0.99 -7.39 29.53
N ASP A 132 0.88 -7.02 28.25
CA ASP A 132 0.99 -7.95 27.14
C ASP A 132 1.32 -7.21 25.84
N GLN A 133 1.78 -7.94 24.82
CA GLN A 133 2.02 -7.40 23.48
C GLN A 133 1.90 -8.50 22.41
N THR A 134 1.48 -8.10 21.23
CA THR A 134 1.46 -9.00 20.06
C THR A 134 1.82 -8.25 18.79
N LYS A 135 2.14 -9.02 17.74
CA LYS A 135 2.55 -8.49 16.44
C LYS A 135 2.02 -9.38 15.34
N GLU A 136 1.37 -8.75 14.36
CA GLU A 136 1.01 -9.40 13.10
C GLU A 136 1.85 -8.85 11.95
N ILE A 137 2.20 -9.73 11.02
CA ILE A 137 2.89 -9.38 9.78
C ILE A 137 2.03 -9.82 8.62
N LEU A 138 1.65 -8.84 7.78
CA LEU A 138 0.89 -9.10 6.58
C LEU A 138 1.80 -8.92 5.37
N ALA A 139 1.91 -9.95 4.54
CA ALA A 139 2.82 -9.97 3.41
C ALA A 139 2.25 -10.78 2.24
N PRO A 140 2.47 -10.37 0.99
CA PRO A 140 1.97 -11.08 -0.18
C PRO A 140 2.59 -12.47 -0.36
N GLN A 141 3.81 -12.68 0.15
CA GLN A 141 4.51 -13.96 0.11
C GLN A 141 3.98 -14.98 1.13
N GLN A 142 3.23 -14.51 2.12
CA GLN A 142 2.60 -15.34 3.16
C GLN A 142 1.10 -15.51 2.95
N ASP A 143 0.55 -14.96 1.86
CA ASP A 143 -0.88 -14.89 1.56
C ASP A 143 -1.73 -14.26 2.68
N THR A 144 -1.10 -13.37 3.48
CA THR A 144 -1.74 -12.64 4.59
C THR A 144 -2.08 -11.19 4.25
N ALA A 145 -1.79 -10.74 3.02
CA ALA A 145 -2.12 -9.39 2.56
C ALA A 145 -3.62 -9.10 2.64
N LEU A 146 -3.97 -7.83 2.89
CA LEU A 146 -5.37 -7.38 3.01
C LEU A 146 -6.01 -7.26 1.63
N PRO A 147 -7.00 -8.10 1.28
CA PRO A 147 -7.71 -7.98 0.02
C PRO A 147 -8.55 -6.69 -0.03
N PHE A 148 -8.73 -6.17 -1.24
CA PHE A 148 -9.56 -4.99 -1.44
C PHE A 148 -11.00 -5.23 -0.96
N ASN A 149 -11.50 -4.31 -0.14
CA ASN A 149 -12.86 -4.26 0.37
C ASN A 149 -13.35 -5.54 1.08
N LYS A 150 -12.41 -6.32 1.64
CA LYS A 150 -12.72 -7.49 2.48
C LYS A 150 -12.11 -7.31 3.86
N LYS A 151 -12.92 -7.57 4.90
CA LYS A 151 -12.46 -7.57 6.30
C LYS A 151 -11.60 -8.80 6.56
N VAL A 152 -10.46 -8.59 7.21
CA VAL A 152 -9.62 -9.64 7.76
C VAL A 152 -9.69 -9.53 9.28
N SER A 153 -10.15 -10.59 9.93
CA SER A 153 -10.48 -10.61 11.36
C SER A 153 -9.40 -11.33 12.16
N PHE A 154 -9.11 -10.78 13.33
CA PHE A 154 -8.17 -11.32 14.30
C PHE A 154 -8.81 -11.35 15.67
N SER A 155 -8.41 -12.32 16.51
CA SER A 155 -8.89 -12.44 17.88
C SER A 155 -7.74 -12.89 18.79
N TYR A 156 -7.48 -12.12 19.86
CA TYR A 156 -6.48 -12.44 20.88
C TYR A 156 -7.13 -12.72 22.20
N ARG A 157 -6.68 -13.77 22.87
CA ARG A 157 -7.07 -14.07 24.23
C ARG A 157 -6.16 -13.34 25.19
N LEU A 158 -6.75 -12.53 26.04
CA LEU A 158 -6.06 -11.78 27.09
C LEU A 158 -5.96 -12.64 28.35
N PHE A 159 -4.76 -12.72 28.90
CA PHE A 159 -4.50 -13.46 30.14
C PHE A 159 -4.43 -12.55 31.37
N ASN A 160 -4.18 -11.27 31.15
CA ASN A 160 -4.08 -10.24 32.17
C ASN A 160 -5.30 -9.31 32.13
N LEU A 161 -5.48 -8.50 33.19
CA LEU A 161 -6.42 -7.38 33.19
C LEU A 161 -5.86 -6.27 32.30
N VAL A 162 -6.59 -5.97 31.26
CA VAL A 162 -6.24 -4.95 30.24
C VAL A 162 -7.27 -3.84 30.30
N ALA A 163 -6.84 -2.59 30.35
CA ALA A 163 -7.71 -1.42 30.27
C ALA A 163 -7.63 -0.73 28.89
N GLN A 164 -6.53 -0.93 28.19
CA GLN A 164 -6.26 -0.22 26.93
C GLN A 164 -5.40 -1.05 25.99
N ALA A 165 -5.65 -0.92 24.69
CA ALA A 165 -4.78 -1.43 23.62
C ALA A 165 -4.27 -0.26 22.76
N ASN A 166 -2.96 -0.11 22.66
CA ASN A 166 -2.32 0.80 21.71
C ASN A 166 -1.92 0.01 20.48
N ILE A 167 -2.39 0.45 19.32
CA ILE A 167 -2.25 -0.26 18.04
C ILE A 167 -1.52 0.64 17.06
N VAL A 168 -0.41 0.14 16.52
CA VAL A 168 0.42 0.86 15.55
C VAL A 168 0.53 0.04 14.28
N LEU A 169 0.10 0.61 13.15
CA LEU A 169 0.30 0.03 11.83
C LEU A 169 1.45 0.73 11.12
N LYS A 170 2.42 -0.05 10.65
CA LYS A 170 3.55 0.44 9.85
C LYS A 170 3.63 -0.29 8.52
N TYR A 171 4.04 0.42 7.49
CA TYR A 171 4.30 -0.13 6.16
C TYR A 171 5.80 -0.12 5.85
N GLN A 172 6.28 -1.21 5.29
CA GLN A 172 7.62 -1.34 4.74
C GLN A 172 7.50 -1.62 3.24
N SER A 173 8.06 -0.75 2.43
CA SER A 173 8.07 -0.94 0.97
C SER A 173 9.01 -2.06 0.55
N ALA A 174 8.83 -2.60 -0.67
CA ALA A 174 9.49 -3.82 -1.16
C ALA A 174 11.03 -3.82 -1.02
N TRP A 175 11.67 -2.67 -1.14
CA TRP A 175 13.12 -2.52 -1.19
C TRP A 175 13.69 -1.66 -0.06
N SER A 176 12.85 -1.24 0.88
CA SER A 176 13.23 -0.44 2.04
C SER A 176 13.42 -1.32 3.28
N LYS A 177 14.31 -0.88 4.17
CA LYS A 177 14.40 -1.38 5.55
C LYS A 177 13.61 -0.49 6.51
N GLU A 178 13.22 0.70 6.09
CA GLU A 178 12.45 1.65 6.86
C GLU A 178 10.99 1.24 6.92
N LYS A 179 10.35 1.56 8.03
CA LYS A 179 8.93 1.28 8.30
C LYS A 179 8.22 2.59 8.54
N ASP A 180 7.46 3.03 7.57
CA ASP A 180 6.68 4.25 7.63
C ASP A 180 5.42 4.03 8.47
N LEU A 181 5.09 5.02 9.32
CA LEU A 181 3.87 4.98 10.12
C LEU A 181 2.66 5.17 9.19
N VAL A 182 1.73 4.23 9.21
CA VAL A 182 0.44 4.37 8.52
C VAL A 182 -0.56 5.09 9.43
N TRP A 183 -0.73 4.57 10.65
CA TRP A 183 -1.54 5.18 11.71
C TRP A 183 -1.24 4.55 13.07
N GLU A 184 -1.67 5.26 14.12
CA GLU A 184 -1.68 4.80 15.50
C GLU A 184 -3.06 5.04 16.11
N LYS A 185 -3.58 4.07 16.86
CA LYS A 185 -4.90 4.13 17.49
C LYS A 185 -4.87 3.54 18.89
N THR A 186 -5.69 4.11 19.78
CA THR A 186 -5.90 3.64 21.12
C THR A 186 -7.34 3.19 21.30
N ILE A 187 -7.54 1.97 21.79
CA ILE A 187 -8.85 1.40 22.12
C ILE A 187 -8.89 1.18 23.62
N ARG A 188 -9.93 1.66 24.27
CA ARG A 188 -10.15 1.47 25.71
C ARG A 188 -11.29 0.47 25.94
N GLN A 189 -11.15 -0.30 27.03
CA GLN A 189 -12.17 -1.27 27.47
C GLN A 189 -13.36 -0.56 28.10
#